data_c7dfc0a135dda3a3164ae764146770dd
#
_entry.id   c7dfc0a135dda3a3164ae764146770dd
#
_cell.length_a   1.000
_cell.length_b   1.000
_cell.length_c   1.000
_cell.angle_alpha   90.00
_cell.angle_beta   90.00
_cell.angle_gamma   90.00
#
_symmetry.space_group_name_H-M   'P 1'
#
loop_
_entity.id
_entity.type
_entity.pdbx_description
1 polymer ?
#
loop_
_entity_poly.entity_id
_entity_poly.type
_entity_poly.pdbx_seq_one_letter_code
_entity_poly.pdbx_strand_id
1 'polypeptide(L)'
;PGTLNKKMNPWLRPLFDVFLEMYSQTQLDRMMFDNIIEIAPLAFMRGRTFKNTLIIADEMQNSTPNQMLMLLTRIGQGSKLVVTGDMKQTDIDTQKENGLSDVIKKTKKYITHMEKKYATLDNSIQIVEFTNKEIERSRVVRKILDVYNIDRITDPQSDNKTQKSSLDDALLFKKYSTD
;
A
#
# COMPACT_ATOMS: atom_id res chain seq x y z
N PRO A 1 -16.92 -24.40 11.40
CA PRO A 1 -15.60 -24.94 11.10
C PRO A 1 -15.44 -25.05 9.58
N GLY A 2 -14.82 -24.05 8.96
CA GLY A 2 -14.47 -24.02 7.54
C GLY A 2 -12.95 -23.91 7.40
N THR A 3 -12.39 -24.30 6.23
CA THR A 3 -10.98 -24.07 5.93
C THR A 3 -10.66 -22.59 6.00
N LEU A 4 -9.41 -22.21 6.25
CA LEU A 4 -8.95 -20.82 6.32
C LEU A 4 -9.41 -20.03 5.09
N ASN A 5 -9.29 -20.60 3.89
CA ASN A 5 -9.72 -20.01 2.63
C ASN A 5 -11.22 -19.66 2.62
N LYS A 6 -12.08 -20.53 3.17
CA LYS A 6 -13.52 -20.24 3.28
C LYS A 6 -13.82 -19.07 4.23
N LYS A 7 -13.02 -18.91 5.29
CA LYS A 7 -13.17 -17.80 6.24
C LYS A 7 -12.65 -16.47 5.68
N MET A 8 -11.62 -16.52 4.85
CA MET A 8 -11.02 -15.35 4.21
C MET A 8 -11.78 -14.89 2.95
N ASN A 9 -12.61 -15.76 2.36
CA ASN A 9 -13.29 -15.51 1.09
C ASN A 9 -14.07 -14.18 1.01
N PRO A 10 -14.82 -13.73 2.05
CA PRO A 10 -15.52 -12.46 1.99
C PRO A 10 -14.60 -11.24 1.81
N TRP A 11 -13.43 -11.25 2.43
CA TRP A 11 -12.45 -10.16 2.38
C TRP A 11 -11.69 -10.11 1.06
N LEU A 12 -11.60 -11.26 0.38
CA LEU A 12 -10.86 -11.45 -0.86
C LEU A 12 -11.75 -11.35 -2.10
N ARG A 13 -13.06 -11.18 -1.91
CA ARG A 13 -14.02 -11.11 -3.00
C ARG A 13 -13.62 -10.09 -4.08
N PRO A 14 -13.24 -8.85 -3.74
CA PRO A 14 -12.84 -7.87 -4.74
C PRO A 14 -11.65 -8.33 -5.59
N LEU A 15 -10.69 -9.04 -4.99
CA LEU A 15 -9.54 -9.59 -5.70
C LEU A 15 -9.97 -10.74 -6.63
N PHE A 16 -10.83 -11.63 -6.16
CA PHE A 16 -11.36 -12.71 -6.98
C PHE A 16 -12.20 -12.20 -8.15
N ASP A 17 -12.99 -11.15 -7.95
CA ASP A 17 -13.78 -10.54 -9.02
C ASP A 17 -12.87 -10.07 -10.17
N VAL A 18 -11.73 -9.44 -9.87
CA VAL A 18 -10.72 -9.04 -10.88
C VAL A 18 -10.09 -10.26 -11.56
N PHE A 19 -9.76 -11.31 -10.83
CA PHE A 19 -9.23 -12.53 -11.45
C PHE A 19 -10.26 -13.22 -12.36
N LEU A 20 -11.53 -13.18 -12.00
CA LEU A 20 -12.61 -13.77 -12.79
C LEU A 20 -12.95 -13.00 -14.09
N GLU A 21 -12.49 -11.74 -14.21
CA GLU A 21 -12.51 -11.04 -15.49
C GLU A 21 -11.49 -11.60 -16.49
N MET A 22 -10.40 -12.21 -15.99
CA MET A 22 -9.30 -12.72 -16.83
C MET A 22 -9.29 -14.24 -16.95
N TYR A 23 -9.79 -14.95 -15.95
CA TYR A 23 -9.73 -16.40 -15.84
C TYR A 23 -11.11 -16.98 -15.53
N SER A 24 -11.39 -18.22 -15.99
CA SER A 24 -12.57 -18.95 -15.55
C SER A 24 -12.42 -19.39 -14.08
N GLN A 25 -13.53 -19.64 -13.41
CA GLN A 25 -13.54 -20.16 -12.04
C GLN A 25 -12.68 -21.42 -11.91
N THR A 26 -12.80 -22.35 -12.87
CA THR A 26 -12.02 -23.61 -12.87
C THR A 26 -10.52 -23.37 -12.97
N GLN A 27 -10.10 -22.38 -13.77
CA GLN A 27 -8.68 -22.02 -13.88
C GLN A 27 -8.17 -21.40 -12.58
N LEU A 28 -8.96 -20.50 -11.96
CA LEU A 28 -8.60 -19.88 -10.70
C LEU A 28 -8.50 -20.92 -9.58
N ASP A 29 -9.46 -21.83 -9.48
CA ASP A 29 -9.45 -22.92 -8.50
C ASP A 29 -8.21 -23.80 -8.65
N ARG A 30 -7.81 -24.07 -9.90
CA ARG A 30 -6.59 -24.83 -10.18
C ARG A 30 -5.33 -24.07 -9.77
N MET A 31 -5.24 -22.76 -10.08
CA MET A 31 -4.11 -21.93 -9.66
C MET A 31 -3.95 -21.88 -8.13
N MET A 32 -5.06 -21.87 -7.40
CA MET A 32 -5.06 -21.95 -5.94
C MET A 32 -4.64 -23.34 -5.46
N PHE A 33 -5.11 -24.40 -6.09
CA PHE A 33 -4.77 -25.79 -5.75
C PHE A 33 -3.28 -26.08 -6.02
N ASP A 34 -2.76 -25.59 -7.15
CA ASP A 34 -1.36 -25.78 -7.55
C ASP A 34 -0.40 -24.78 -6.82
N ASN A 35 -0.92 -23.97 -5.88
CA ASN A 35 -0.19 -22.92 -5.16
C ASN A 35 0.50 -21.88 -6.07
N ILE A 36 -0.04 -21.65 -7.27
CA ILE A 36 0.37 -20.55 -8.14
C ILE A 36 -0.09 -19.22 -7.52
N ILE A 37 -1.31 -19.24 -6.96
CA ILE A 37 -1.85 -18.13 -6.14
C ILE A 37 -2.01 -18.65 -4.72
N GLU A 38 -1.36 -18.00 -3.79
CA GLU A 38 -1.50 -18.25 -2.35
C GLU A 38 -2.07 -17.03 -1.66
N ILE A 39 -3.07 -17.22 -0.82
CA ILE A 39 -3.63 -16.20 0.04
C ILE A 39 -3.31 -16.56 1.47
N ALA A 40 -2.62 -15.68 2.16
CA ALA A 40 -2.18 -15.95 3.51
C ALA A 40 -2.33 -14.72 4.40
N PRO A 41 -2.91 -14.88 5.60
CA PRO A 41 -2.91 -13.83 6.61
C PRO A 41 -1.49 -13.44 7.01
N LEU A 42 -1.28 -12.17 7.32
CA LEU A 42 0.01 -11.63 7.74
C LEU A 42 0.64 -12.43 8.89
N ALA A 43 -0.18 -12.93 9.83
CA ALA A 43 0.28 -13.74 10.95
C ALA A 43 1.02 -15.04 10.55
N PHE A 44 0.72 -15.58 9.36
CA PHE A 44 1.32 -16.83 8.86
C PHE A 44 2.58 -16.60 8.01
N MET A 45 3.01 -15.35 7.85
CA MET A 45 4.22 -15.00 7.10
C MET A 45 5.50 -15.21 7.92
N ARG A 46 5.38 -15.30 9.24
CA ARG A 46 6.53 -15.43 10.13
C ARG A 46 7.31 -16.73 9.87
N GLY A 47 8.64 -16.61 9.73
CA GLY A 47 9.53 -17.77 9.47
C GLY A 47 9.59 -18.21 8.01
N ARG A 48 8.82 -17.60 7.10
CA ARG A 48 8.84 -17.92 5.66
C ARG A 48 9.86 -17.03 4.94
N THR A 49 10.30 -17.48 3.77
CA THR A 49 11.06 -16.70 2.80
C THR A 49 10.46 -16.97 1.43
N PHE A 50 9.98 -15.93 0.77
CA PHE A 50 9.37 -16.03 -0.56
C PHE A 50 10.43 -15.83 -1.63
N LYS A 51 10.60 -16.81 -2.52
CA LYS A 51 11.54 -16.76 -3.64
C LYS A 51 10.77 -16.81 -4.94
N ASN A 52 11.22 -16.05 -5.94
CA ASN A 52 10.60 -15.98 -7.27
C ASN A 52 9.08 -15.71 -7.20
N THR A 53 8.66 -14.84 -6.28
CA THR A 53 7.26 -14.58 -5.94
C THR A 53 6.96 -13.09 -6.06
N LEU A 54 5.80 -12.74 -6.63
CA LEU A 54 5.19 -11.44 -6.46
C LEU A 54 4.32 -11.48 -5.20
N ILE A 55 4.65 -10.65 -4.23
CA ILE A 55 3.90 -10.50 -2.98
C ILE A 55 3.13 -9.20 -3.06
N ILE A 56 1.82 -9.25 -2.82
CA ILE A 56 0.98 -8.06 -2.66
C ILE A 56 0.47 -8.05 -1.22
N ALA A 57 0.86 -7.04 -0.47
CA ALA A 57 0.42 -6.83 0.91
C ALA A 57 -0.53 -5.63 0.93
N ASP A 58 -1.81 -5.91 1.05
CA ASP A 58 -2.88 -4.92 0.97
C ASP A 58 -3.35 -4.45 2.35
N GLU A 59 -3.94 -3.23 2.42
CA GLU A 59 -4.49 -2.62 3.64
C GLU A 59 -3.46 -2.50 4.79
N MET A 60 -2.19 -2.28 4.43
CA MET A 60 -1.09 -2.32 5.40
C MET A 60 -1.04 -1.11 6.35
N GLN A 61 -1.90 -0.08 6.20
CA GLN A 61 -2.11 0.95 7.21
C GLN A 61 -2.67 0.37 8.51
N ASN A 62 -3.27 -0.83 8.47
CA ASN A 62 -3.79 -1.53 9.65
C ASN A 62 -2.75 -2.45 10.30
N SER A 63 -1.50 -2.45 9.83
CA SER A 63 -0.39 -3.18 10.44
C SER A 63 0.34 -2.35 11.50
N THR A 64 0.94 -3.03 12.46
CA THR A 64 1.91 -2.40 13.38
C THR A 64 3.29 -2.30 12.72
N PRO A 65 4.21 -1.41 13.20
CA PRO A 65 5.58 -1.34 12.70
C PRO A 65 6.32 -2.69 12.75
N ASN A 66 6.09 -3.48 13.79
CA ASN A 66 6.71 -4.81 13.92
C ASN A 66 6.16 -5.82 12.89
N GLN A 67 4.87 -5.76 12.59
CA GLN A 67 4.26 -6.59 11.55
C GLN A 67 4.77 -6.20 10.16
N MET A 68 4.89 -4.91 9.89
CA MET A 68 5.46 -4.39 8.64
C MET A 68 6.92 -4.88 8.49
N LEU A 69 7.77 -4.69 9.48
CA LEU A 69 9.15 -5.14 9.44
C LEU A 69 9.24 -6.67 9.25
N MET A 70 8.39 -7.43 9.95
CA MET A 70 8.31 -8.87 9.80
C MET A 70 8.01 -9.26 8.35
N LEU A 71 7.04 -8.61 7.69
CA LEU A 71 6.68 -8.85 6.29
C LEU A 71 7.82 -8.48 5.33
N LEU A 72 8.37 -7.27 5.45
CA LEU A 72 9.42 -6.76 4.58
C LEU A 72 10.67 -7.65 4.57
N THR A 73 10.92 -8.34 5.70
CA THR A 73 12.05 -9.28 5.81
C THR A 73 11.73 -10.69 5.29
N ARG A 74 10.59 -10.91 4.67
CA ARG A 74 10.22 -12.21 4.04
C ARG A 74 10.62 -12.30 2.57
N ILE A 75 10.94 -11.17 1.95
CA ILE A 75 11.33 -11.13 0.55
C ILE A 75 12.63 -11.92 0.32
N GLY A 76 12.61 -12.83 -0.63
CA GLY A 76 13.76 -13.65 -1.02
C GLY A 76 14.19 -13.35 -2.45
N GLN A 77 15.20 -14.07 -2.90
CA GLN A 77 15.78 -13.89 -4.24
C GLN A 77 14.72 -14.01 -5.34
N GLY A 78 14.77 -13.13 -6.33
CA GLY A 78 13.87 -13.12 -7.47
C GLY A 78 12.44 -12.68 -7.16
N SER A 79 12.18 -12.20 -5.93
CA SER A 79 10.84 -11.76 -5.52
C SER A 79 10.68 -10.25 -5.56
N LYS A 80 9.43 -9.82 -5.72
CA LYS A 80 9.00 -8.43 -5.60
C LYS A 80 7.91 -8.33 -4.53
N LEU A 81 7.92 -7.24 -3.78
CA LEU A 81 6.90 -6.94 -2.78
C LEU A 81 6.27 -5.60 -3.10
N VAL A 82 4.97 -5.59 -3.23
CA VAL A 82 4.14 -4.40 -3.33
C VAL A 82 3.37 -4.26 -2.03
N VAL A 83 3.52 -3.11 -1.38
CA VAL A 83 2.77 -2.77 -0.16
C VAL A 83 1.79 -1.67 -0.52
N THR A 84 0.50 -1.91 -0.29
CA THR A 84 -0.56 -0.95 -0.54
C THR A 84 -1.26 -0.55 0.77
N GLY A 85 -1.87 0.62 0.77
CA GLY A 85 -2.66 1.09 1.90
C GLY A 85 -3.02 2.57 1.80
N ASP A 86 -4.04 2.97 2.52
CA ASP A 86 -4.51 4.35 2.62
C ASP A 86 -4.23 4.91 4.02
N MET A 87 -3.34 5.89 4.12
CA MET A 87 -2.97 6.53 5.38
C MET A 87 -4.14 7.23 6.09
N LYS A 88 -5.23 7.52 5.36
CA LYS A 88 -6.44 8.17 5.92
C LYS A 88 -7.46 7.18 6.46
N GLN A 89 -7.35 5.90 6.10
CA GLN A 89 -8.29 4.82 6.45
C GLN A 89 -7.67 3.83 7.44
N THR A 90 -7.03 4.33 8.50
CA THR A 90 -6.45 3.45 9.52
C THR A 90 -7.44 3.18 10.65
N ASP A 91 -7.58 1.91 11.02
CA ASP A 91 -8.35 1.45 12.18
C ASP A 91 -7.50 1.46 13.47
N ILE A 92 -6.19 1.73 13.34
CA ILE A 92 -5.28 1.83 14.49
C ILE A 92 -5.50 3.19 15.15
N ASP A 93 -5.53 3.17 16.49
CA ASP A 93 -5.58 4.37 17.31
C ASP A 93 -4.61 5.44 16.79
N THR A 94 -5.13 6.63 16.48
CA THR A 94 -4.39 7.75 15.89
C THR A 94 -3.20 8.21 16.73
N GLN A 95 -3.13 7.80 18.00
CA GLN A 95 -1.98 8.07 18.87
C GLN A 95 -0.81 7.12 18.62
N LYS A 96 -1.02 6.01 17.90
CA LYS A 96 0.04 5.03 17.61
C LYS A 96 0.46 5.12 16.15
N GLU A 97 1.75 5.09 15.92
CA GLU A 97 2.29 4.99 14.57
C GLU A 97 1.93 3.64 13.95
N ASN A 98 1.31 3.63 12.78
CA ASN A 98 1.03 2.41 12.04
C ASN A 98 2.24 1.98 11.20
N GLY A 99 2.25 0.70 10.77
CA GLY A 99 3.38 0.11 10.05
C GLY A 99 3.65 0.78 8.69
N LEU A 100 2.61 1.24 7.99
CA LEU A 100 2.76 1.89 6.70
C LEU A 100 3.43 3.27 6.87
N SER A 101 2.98 4.09 7.83
CA SER A 101 3.58 5.39 8.09
C SER A 101 5.04 5.26 8.57
N ASP A 102 5.33 4.28 9.42
CA ASP A 102 6.67 4.02 9.92
C ASP A 102 7.63 3.66 8.79
N VAL A 103 7.24 2.74 7.90
CA VAL A 103 8.10 2.35 6.77
C VAL A 103 8.32 3.47 5.79
N ILE A 104 7.29 4.26 5.46
CA ILE A 104 7.41 5.42 4.56
C ILE A 104 8.42 6.43 5.13
N LYS A 105 8.28 6.81 6.39
CA LYS A 105 9.21 7.74 7.06
C LYS A 105 10.66 7.22 7.06
N LYS A 106 10.85 5.97 7.42
CA LYS A 106 12.18 5.35 7.46
C LYS A 106 12.81 5.25 6.08
N THR A 107 12.03 4.89 5.07
CA THR A 107 12.50 4.79 3.68
C THR A 107 12.89 6.16 3.14
N LYS A 108 12.05 7.20 3.30
CA LYS A 108 12.38 8.57 2.89
C LYS A 108 13.68 9.05 3.57
N LYS A 109 13.83 8.79 4.87
CA LYS A 109 15.04 9.15 5.62
C LYS A 109 16.28 8.39 5.12
N TYR A 110 16.14 7.10 4.82
CA TYR A 110 17.22 6.27 4.30
C TYR A 110 17.69 6.74 2.92
N ILE A 111 16.76 6.96 1.99
CA ILE A 111 17.06 7.46 0.64
C ILE A 111 17.83 8.78 0.73
N THR A 112 17.32 9.76 1.49
CA THR A 112 17.99 11.06 1.68
C THR A 112 19.42 10.92 2.26
N HIS A 113 19.62 9.96 3.17
CA HIS A 113 20.94 9.69 3.75
C HIS A 113 21.89 9.09 2.72
N MET A 114 21.42 8.11 1.93
CA MET A 114 22.24 7.43 0.93
C MET A 114 22.62 8.36 -0.23
N GLU A 115 21.70 9.19 -0.70
CA GLU A 115 21.99 10.21 -1.72
C GLU A 115 23.10 11.17 -1.29
N LYS A 116 23.06 11.63 -0.04
CA LYS A 116 24.09 12.53 0.51
C LYS A 116 25.46 11.85 0.61
N LYS A 117 25.48 10.53 0.88
CA LYS A 117 26.71 9.80 1.18
C LYS A 117 27.39 9.21 -0.07
N TYR A 118 26.62 8.74 -1.03
CA TYR A 118 27.15 7.90 -2.13
C TYR A 118 26.90 8.49 -3.53
N ALA A 119 26.13 9.57 -3.66
CA ALA A 119 25.73 10.16 -4.95
C ALA A 119 25.08 9.14 -5.93
N THR A 120 24.66 7.98 -5.44
CA THR A 120 24.03 6.91 -6.21
C THR A 120 22.64 6.62 -5.65
N LEU A 121 21.65 6.57 -6.54
CA LEU A 121 20.29 6.17 -6.20
C LEU A 121 20.19 4.65 -6.14
N ASP A 122 19.85 4.11 -4.98
CA ASP A 122 19.39 2.73 -4.87
C ASP A 122 17.89 2.67 -5.18
N ASN A 123 17.55 2.18 -6.37
CA ASN A 123 16.17 2.06 -6.84
C ASN A 123 15.48 0.76 -6.37
N SER A 124 16.07 0.03 -5.43
CA SER A 124 15.49 -1.22 -4.92
C SER A 124 14.20 -1.02 -4.10
N ILE A 125 14.03 0.16 -3.52
CA ILE A 125 12.82 0.54 -2.77
C ILE A 125 12.29 1.85 -3.33
N GLN A 126 11.01 1.84 -3.71
CA GLN A 126 10.33 3.01 -4.26
C GLN A 126 9.04 3.29 -3.48
N ILE A 127 8.69 4.57 -3.34
CA ILE A 127 7.43 5.03 -2.77
C ILE A 127 6.65 5.71 -3.88
N VAL A 128 5.41 5.28 -4.09
CA VAL A 128 4.47 5.88 -5.04
C VAL A 128 3.26 6.36 -4.24
N GLU A 129 2.95 7.64 -4.34
CA GLU A 129 1.80 8.25 -3.68
C GLU A 129 0.78 8.65 -4.75
N PHE A 130 -0.46 8.17 -4.60
CA PHE A 130 -1.58 8.56 -5.46
C PHE A 130 -2.27 9.78 -4.88
N THR A 131 -2.47 10.79 -5.71
CA THR A 131 -3.26 11.98 -5.38
C THR A 131 -4.70 11.81 -5.84
N ASN A 132 -5.56 12.77 -5.50
CA ASN A 132 -6.96 12.77 -5.97
C ASN A 132 -7.10 12.76 -7.51
N LYS A 133 -6.03 13.08 -8.26
CA LYS A 133 -6.03 13.10 -9.72
C LYS A 133 -5.93 11.70 -10.32
N GLU A 134 -5.24 10.80 -9.64
CA GLU A 134 -5.05 9.41 -10.08
C GLU A 134 -6.16 8.48 -9.60
N ILE A 135 -7.07 8.96 -8.74
CA ILE A 135 -8.19 8.16 -8.24
C ILE A 135 -9.29 8.09 -9.30
N GLU A 136 -9.40 6.96 -9.99
CA GLU A 136 -10.54 6.67 -10.84
C GLU A 136 -11.75 6.29 -9.97
N ARG A 137 -12.74 7.17 -9.98
CA ARG A 137 -14.03 6.94 -9.33
C ARG A 137 -15.15 7.37 -10.27
N SER A 138 -16.30 6.70 -10.20
CA SER A 138 -17.47 7.14 -10.96
C SER A 138 -17.83 8.59 -10.58
N ARG A 139 -18.47 9.33 -11.51
CA ARG A 139 -18.88 10.72 -11.26
C ARG A 139 -19.76 10.87 -10.02
N VAL A 140 -20.62 9.86 -9.77
CA VAL A 140 -21.52 9.87 -8.60
C VAL A 140 -20.71 9.72 -7.32
N VAL A 141 -19.76 8.78 -7.25
CA VAL A 141 -18.91 8.60 -6.08
C VAL A 141 -18.08 9.84 -5.78
N ARG A 142 -17.54 10.50 -6.81
CA ARG A 142 -16.84 11.80 -6.63
C ARG A 142 -17.73 12.84 -5.98
N LYS A 143 -18.95 13.01 -6.49
CA LYS A 143 -19.93 13.96 -5.90
C LYS A 143 -20.29 13.62 -4.46
N ILE A 144 -20.44 12.33 -4.14
CA ILE A 144 -20.71 11.89 -2.76
C ILE A 144 -19.54 12.26 -1.85
N LEU A 145 -18.30 12.01 -2.29
CA LEU A 145 -17.12 12.40 -1.51
C LEU A 145 -17.00 13.92 -1.32
N ASP A 146 -17.34 14.71 -2.33
CA ASP A 146 -17.39 16.17 -2.22
C ASP A 146 -18.44 16.60 -1.17
N VAL A 147 -19.64 16.00 -1.18
CA VAL A 147 -20.68 16.26 -0.17
C VAL A 147 -20.17 15.97 1.24
N TYR A 148 -19.50 14.84 1.46
CA TYR A 148 -18.98 14.48 2.79
C TYR A 148 -17.76 15.31 3.20
N ASN A 149 -17.09 15.97 2.26
CA ASN A 149 -15.96 16.85 2.52
C ASN A 149 -16.32 18.34 2.44
N ILE A 150 -17.62 18.69 2.34
CA ILE A 150 -18.07 20.06 2.14
C ILE A 150 -17.56 21.02 3.23
N ASP A 151 -17.54 20.59 4.49
CA ASP A 151 -17.07 21.38 5.61
C ASP A 151 -15.57 21.69 5.52
N ARG A 152 -14.78 20.82 4.87
CA ARG A 152 -13.35 21.04 4.61
C ARG A 152 -13.13 21.99 3.44
N ILE A 153 -14.04 22.01 2.47
CA ILE A 153 -13.97 22.87 1.28
C ILE A 153 -14.39 24.30 1.63
N THR A 154 -15.33 24.44 2.58
CA THR A 154 -15.92 25.74 2.97
C THR A 154 -15.17 26.43 4.11
N ASP A 155 -14.23 25.76 4.80
CA ASP A 155 -13.41 26.35 5.85
C ASP A 155 -12.07 26.87 5.28
N PRO A 156 -11.90 28.21 5.14
CA PRO A 156 -10.67 28.80 4.57
C PRO A 156 -9.42 28.59 5.42
N GLN A 157 -9.54 28.10 6.66
CA GLN A 157 -8.40 27.87 7.56
C GLN A 157 -7.79 26.47 7.44
N SER A 158 -8.46 25.53 6.76
CA SER A 158 -7.96 24.17 6.60
C SER A 158 -6.85 24.04 5.53
N ASP A 159 -6.81 24.95 4.56
CA ASP A 159 -5.85 24.93 3.45
C ASP A 159 -4.40 25.26 3.85
N ASN A 160 -4.20 26.01 4.93
CA ASN A 160 -2.85 26.42 5.33
C ASN A 160 -2.00 25.33 5.99
N LYS A 161 -2.61 24.25 6.49
CA LYS A 161 -1.86 23.11 7.05
C LYS A 161 -1.53 22.05 6.00
N THR A 162 -2.38 21.88 4.99
CA THR A 162 -2.20 20.86 3.94
C THR A 162 -1.29 21.38 2.82
N GLN A 163 -1.31 22.68 2.52
CA GLN A 163 -0.41 23.28 1.51
C GLN A 163 1.06 23.35 1.98
N LYS A 164 1.32 23.45 3.28
CA LYS A 164 2.70 23.50 3.77
C LYS A 164 3.39 22.13 3.67
N SER A 165 2.67 21.02 3.87
CA SER A 165 3.21 19.68 3.67
C SER A 165 3.34 19.30 2.19
N SER A 166 2.39 19.75 1.34
CA SER A 166 2.43 19.45 -0.10
C SER A 166 3.43 20.34 -0.88
N LEU A 167 3.78 21.52 -0.39
CA LEU A 167 4.81 22.38 -0.99
C LEU A 167 6.22 21.87 -0.69
N ASP A 168 6.46 21.34 0.49
CA ASP A 168 7.75 20.72 0.84
C ASP A 168 7.94 19.39 0.05
N ASP A 169 6.87 18.63 -0.16
CA ASP A 169 6.89 17.42 -1.00
C ASP A 169 7.04 17.76 -2.51
N ALA A 170 6.35 18.79 -3.01
CA ALA A 170 6.45 19.22 -4.41
C ALA A 170 7.83 19.83 -4.76
N LEU A 171 8.52 20.43 -3.82
CA LEU A 171 9.89 20.93 -4.00
C LEU A 171 10.92 19.79 -4.10
N LEU A 172 10.68 18.66 -3.44
CA LEU A 172 11.46 17.44 -3.61
C LEU A 172 11.28 16.84 -5.01
N PHE A 173 10.05 16.80 -5.56
CA PHE A 173 9.77 16.25 -6.89
C PHE A 173 10.30 17.12 -8.04
N LYS A 174 10.30 18.48 -7.91
CA LYS A 174 10.84 19.38 -8.93
C LYS A 174 12.34 19.25 -9.18
N LYS A 175 13.06 18.63 -8.24
CA LYS A 175 14.51 18.41 -8.33
C LYS A 175 14.89 17.19 -9.19
N TYR A 176 13.92 16.34 -9.56
CA TYR A 176 14.13 15.07 -10.26
C TYR A 176 13.47 14.95 -11.63
N SER A 177 12.91 16.04 -12.17
CA SER A 177 12.23 16.03 -13.48
C SER A 177 12.92 16.89 -14.54
N THR A 178 14.23 17.06 -14.49
CA THR A 178 15.05 17.58 -15.56
C THR A 178 16.23 16.64 -15.77
N ASP A 179 16.07 15.78 -16.72
CA ASP A 179 16.87 15.30 -17.87
C ASP A 179 16.33 13.96 -18.36
#